data_ba5e849b65bb41b8440dfcd2bcd43031
#
_entry.id   ba5e849b65bb41b8440dfcd2bcd43031
#
_cell.length_a   1.000
_cell.length_b   1.000
_cell.length_c   1.000
_cell.angle_alpha   90.00
_cell.angle_beta   90.00
_cell.angle_gamma   90.00
#
_symmetry.space_group_name_H-M   'P 1'
#
loop_
_entity.id
_entity.type
_entity.pdbx_description
1 polymer ?
#
loop_
_entity_poly.entity_id
_entity_poly.type
_entity_poly.pdbx_seq_one_letter_code
_entity_poly.pdbx_strand_id
1 'polypeptide(L)'
;MTIPVLLAGHGALPSGVADAAELVTGPQSRLLVCELGPAESPDSYGERLSDLVGDAPEVLVLADLPGGTPANAAKLVAARRGGLRIVTGLNLPMLLEVLVRDGDLDELAALAQSAGKGGVLTEPVLTR
;
A
#
# COMPACT_ATOMS: atom_id res chain seq x y z
N MET A 1 5.18 -2.89 -18.41
CA MET A 1 4.42 -3.65 -17.39
C MET A 1 4.14 -2.77 -16.19
N THR A 2 2.97 -2.87 -15.65
CA THR A 2 2.63 -2.14 -14.42
C THR A 2 3.17 -2.86 -13.20
N ILE A 3 3.67 -2.08 -12.24
CA ILE A 3 4.14 -2.63 -10.97
C ILE A 3 2.91 -2.92 -10.09
N PRO A 4 2.79 -4.14 -9.54
CA PRO A 4 1.74 -4.42 -8.59
C PRO A 4 1.84 -3.53 -7.35
N VAL A 5 0.69 -3.14 -6.81
CA VAL A 5 0.59 -2.34 -5.59
C VAL A 5 -0.12 -3.19 -4.54
N LEU A 6 0.57 -3.50 -3.45
CA LEU A 6 0.03 -4.30 -2.37
C LEU A 6 -0.31 -3.40 -1.18
N LEU A 7 -1.56 -3.44 -0.77
CA LEU A 7 -2.03 -2.71 0.40
C LEU A 7 -1.96 -3.64 1.60
N ALA A 8 -1.17 -3.26 2.60
CA ALA A 8 -0.94 -4.05 3.80
C ALA A 8 -1.41 -3.28 5.03
N GLY A 9 -2.18 -3.93 5.89
CA GLY A 9 -2.68 -3.21 7.07
C GLY A 9 -3.54 -4.05 7.98
N HIS A 10 -3.97 -3.44 9.05
CA HIS A 10 -4.78 -4.06 10.09
C HIS A 10 -6.26 -4.11 9.67
N GLY A 11 -6.87 -5.26 9.90
CA GLY A 11 -8.31 -5.41 9.69
C GLY A 11 -8.74 -5.07 8.27
N ALA A 12 -9.87 -4.44 8.12
CA ALA A 12 -10.48 -4.13 6.83
C ALA A 12 -9.96 -2.83 6.19
N LEU A 13 -8.95 -2.18 6.77
CA LEU A 13 -8.44 -0.92 6.23
C LEU A 13 -7.93 -1.06 4.78
N PRO A 14 -7.08 -2.05 4.46
CA PRO A 14 -6.57 -2.18 3.10
C PRO A 14 -7.67 -2.39 2.05
N SER A 15 -8.59 -3.30 2.29
CA SER A 15 -9.67 -3.54 1.32
C SER A 15 -10.63 -2.36 1.22
N GLY A 16 -10.85 -1.63 2.32
CA GLY A 16 -11.66 -0.40 2.29
C GLY A 16 -11.05 0.70 1.45
N VAL A 17 -9.73 0.90 1.57
CA VAL A 17 -9.03 1.89 0.75
C VAL A 17 -9.01 1.46 -0.71
N ALA A 18 -8.80 0.16 -0.99
CA ALA A 18 -8.85 -0.37 -2.36
C ALA A 18 -10.24 -0.13 -2.97
N ASP A 19 -11.29 -0.44 -2.23
CA ASP A 19 -12.67 -0.25 -2.67
C ASP A 19 -12.95 1.23 -2.99
N ALA A 20 -12.54 2.14 -2.10
CA ALA A 20 -12.71 3.57 -2.30
C ALA A 20 -11.94 4.05 -3.54
N ALA A 21 -10.72 3.56 -3.73
CA ALA A 21 -9.91 3.95 -4.89
C ALA A 21 -10.56 3.48 -6.21
N GLU A 22 -11.06 2.25 -6.24
CA GLU A 22 -11.73 1.72 -7.44
C GLU A 22 -13.05 2.42 -7.74
N LEU A 23 -13.73 2.92 -6.71
CA LEU A 23 -14.90 3.74 -6.92
C LEU A 23 -14.57 5.03 -7.68
N VAL A 24 -13.39 5.59 -7.45
CA VAL A 24 -12.92 6.82 -8.10
C VAL A 24 -12.33 6.55 -9.48
N THR A 25 -11.50 5.50 -9.60
CA THR A 25 -10.69 5.25 -10.81
C THR A 25 -11.23 4.12 -11.69
N GLY A 26 -12.19 3.33 -11.22
CA GLY A 26 -12.59 2.08 -11.86
C GLY A 26 -11.71 0.90 -11.44
N PRO A 27 -12.01 -0.30 -11.95
CA PRO A 27 -11.28 -1.51 -11.57
C PRO A 27 -9.78 -1.41 -11.79
N GLN A 28 -9.00 -1.96 -10.84
CA GLN A 28 -7.54 -1.90 -10.83
C GLN A 28 -6.96 -3.30 -10.63
N SER A 29 -6.60 -3.97 -11.73
CA SER A 29 -6.10 -5.34 -11.68
C SER A 29 -4.73 -5.48 -11.00
N ARG A 30 -4.00 -4.38 -10.84
CA ARG A 30 -2.68 -4.38 -10.20
C ARG A 30 -2.74 -4.30 -8.67
N LEU A 31 -3.92 -4.09 -8.08
CA LEU A 31 -4.08 -4.01 -6.63
C LEU A 31 -4.12 -5.38 -5.99
N LEU A 32 -3.31 -5.54 -4.94
CA LEU A 32 -3.30 -6.70 -4.05
C LEU A 32 -3.60 -6.21 -2.64
N VAL A 33 -4.25 -7.06 -1.85
CA VAL A 33 -4.63 -6.69 -0.47
C VAL A 33 -4.19 -7.80 0.47
N CYS A 34 -3.52 -7.42 1.58
CA CYS A 34 -3.12 -8.35 2.63
C CYS A 34 -3.52 -7.77 3.98
N GLU A 35 -4.58 -8.31 4.56
CA GLU A 35 -5.14 -7.83 5.82
C GLU A 35 -4.68 -8.68 6.99
N LEU A 36 -4.27 -8.03 8.09
CA LEU A 36 -3.91 -8.71 9.33
C LEU A 36 -5.18 -8.94 10.14
N GLY A 37 -5.49 -10.21 10.40
CA GLY A 37 -6.61 -10.60 11.24
C GLY A 37 -6.32 -10.46 12.74
N PRO A 38 -7.37 -10.51 13.59
CA PRO A 38 -7.22 -10.19 15.01
C PRO A 38 -6.32 -11.13 15.81
N ALA A 39 -6.14 -12.38 15.37
CA ALA A 39 -5.33 -13.37 16.08
C ALA A 39 -4.18 -13.90 15.22
N GLU A 40 -3.88 -13.25 14.12
CA GLU A 40 -2.86 -13.73 13.20
C GLU A 40 -1.46 -13.38 13.69
N SER A 41 -0.55 -14.37 13.65
CA SER A 41 0.85 -14.16 14.02
C SER A 41 1.59 -13.37 12.94
N PRO A 42 2.69 -12.69 13.31
CA PRO A 42 3.57 -12.06 12.32
C PRO A 42 4.08 -13.03 11.26
N ASP A 43 4.41 -14.25 11.65
CA ASP A 43 4.92 -15.26 10.71
C ASP A 43 3.86 -15.67 9.70
N SER A 44 2.64 -15.94 10.14
CA SER A 44 1.52 -16.27 9.26
C SER A 44 1.23 -15.14 8.28
N TYR A 45 1.20 -13.91 8.77
CA TYR A 45 0.98 -12.74 7.93
C TYR A 45 2.08 -12.57 6.88
N GLY A 46 3.34 -12.73 7.29
CA GLY A 46 4.49 -12.64 6.40
C GLY A 46 4.46 -13.69 5.29
N GLU A 47 4.03 -14.91 5.60
CA GLU A 47 3.87 -15.97 4.60
C GLU A 47 2.80 -15.60 3.56
N ARG A 48 1.66 -15.10 4.02
CA ARG A 48 0.58 -14.68 3.11
C ARG A 48 1.01 -13.52 2.22
N LEU A 49 1.70 -12.54 2.80
CA LEU A 49 2.23 -11.41 2.03
C LEU A 49 3.25 -11.88 1.01
N SER A 50 4.14 -12.77 1.39
CA SER A 50 5.14 -13.35 0.48
C SER A 50 4.48 -14.10 -0.67
N ASP A 51 3.42 -14.88 -0.38
CA ASP A 51 2.68 -15.59 -1.42
C ASP A 51 1.98 -14.62 -2.39
N LEU A 52 1.42 -13.53 -1.88
CA LEU A 52 0.75 -12.53 -2.71
C LEU A 52 1.71 -11.82 -3.66
N VAL A 53 2.89 -11.44 -3.20
CA VAL A 53 3.87 -10.80 -4.09
C VAL A 53 4.45 -11.81 -5.07
N GLY A 54 4.50 -13.07 -4.69
CA GLY A 54 4.93 -14.17 -5.56
C GLY A 54 6.32 -13.91 -6.15
N ASP A 55 6.44 -14.13 -7.45
CA ASP A 55 7.67 -13.91 -8.21
C ASP A 55 7.66 -12.62 -9.02
N ALA A 56 6.73 -11.70 -8.76
CA ALA A 56 6.74 -10.39 -9.39
C ALA A 56 8.08 -9.71 -9.12
N PRO A 57 8.80 -9.23 -10.15
CA PRO A 57 10.15 -8.68 -9.94
C PRO A 57 10.14 -7.43 -9.07
N GLU A 58 9.10 -6.62 -9.15
CA GLU A 58 8.96 -5.40 -8.37
C GLU A 58 7.55 -5.25 -7.85
N VAL A 59 7.41 -4.83 -6.58
CA VAL A 59 6.11 -4.58 -5.95
C VAL A 59 6.23 -3.34 -5.05
N LEU A 60 5.26 -2.45 -5.15
CA LEU A 60 5.13 -1.34 -4.21
C LEU A 60 4.17 -1.75 -3.10
N VAL A 61 4.64 -1.72 -1.86
CA VAL A 61 3.82 -2.01 -0.69
C VAL A 61 3.44 -0.72 0.00
N LEU A 62 2.14 -0.49 0.17
CA LEU A 62 1.61 0.64 0.93
C LEU A 62 1.03 0.07 2.23
N ALA A 63 1.68 0.35 3.35
CA ALA A 63 1.29 -0.16 4.65
C ALA A 63 0.62 0.93 5.49
N ASP A 64 -0.24 0.52 6.42
CA ASP A 64 -1.05 1.46 7.19
C ASP A 64 -0.25 2.32 8.16
N LEU A 65 0.70 1.73 8.89
CA LEU A 65 1.50 2.50 9.85
C LEU A 65 2.90 1.90 10.03
N PRO A 66 3.89 2.73 10.38
CA PRO A 66 5.24 2.22 10.64
C PRO A 66 5.26 1.45 11.97
N GLY A 67 6.07 0.40 12.03
CA GLY A 67 6.27 -0.39 13.25
C GLY A 67 5.20 -1.44 13.52
N GLY A 68 4.14 -1.50 12.75
CA GLY A 68 3.13 -2.56 12.87
C GLY A 68 3.53 -3.82 12.14
N THR A 69 2.83 -4.92 12.44
CA THR A 69 3.10 -6.21 11.80
C THR A 69 3.07 -6.14 10.28
N PRO A 70 2.07 -5.49 9.63
CA PRO A 70 2.06 -5.42 8.17
C PRO A 70 3.32 -4.79 7.57
N ALA A 71 3.74 -3.64 8.06
CA ALA A 71 4.94 -2.96 7.56
C ALA A 71 6.21 -3.77 7.87
N ASN A 72 6.31 -4.32 9.06
CA ASN A 72 7.48 -5.11 9.47
C ASN A 72 7.60 -6.39 8.65
N ALA A 73 6.49 -7.08 8.39
CA ALA A 73 6.48 -8.27 7.53
C ALA A 73 6.93 -7.93 6.11
N ALA A 74 6.44 -6.83 5.55
CA ALA A 74 6.86 -6.38 4.22
C ALA A 74 8.37 -6.10 4.16
N LYS A 75 8.93 -5.49 5.22
CA LYS A 75 10.37 -5.23 5.28
C LYS A 75 11.19 -6.52 5.32
N LEU A 76 10.72 -7.53 6.05
CA LEU A 76 11.40 -8.84 6.08
C LEU A 76 11.35 -9.53 4.72
N VAL A 77 10.22 -9.50 4.05
CA VAL A 77 10.10 -10.06 2.70
C VAL A 77 11.03 -9.31 1.74
N ALA A 78 11.05 -7.99 1.81
CA ALA A 78 11.94 -7.17 0.99
C ALA A 78 13.42 -7.53 1.20
N ALA A 79 13.83 -7.77 2.44
CA ALA A 79 15.20 -8.14 2.77
C ALA A 79 15.59 -9.51 2.19
N ARG A 80 14.63 -10.44 2.09
CA ARG A 80 14.88 -11.81 1.61
C ARG A 80 14.94 -11.89 0.09
N ARG A 81 14.11 -11.14 -0.61
CA ARG A 81 13.97 -11.31 -2.06
C ARG A 81 14.36 -10.10 -2.90
N GLY A 82 14.38 -8.91 -2.31
CA GLY A 82 14.56 -7.66 -3.05
C GLY A 82 13.31 -7.26 -3.86
N GLY A 83 13.39 -6.17 -4.58
CA GLY A 83 12.34 -5.73 -5.51
C GLY A 83 11.11 -5.10 -4.87
N LEU A 84 11.13 -4.86 -3.57
CA LEU A 84 10.04 -4.20 -2.88
C LEU A 84 10.45 -2.80 -2.40
N ARG A 85 9.49 -1.88 -2.42
CA ARG A 85 9.58 -0.63 -1.65
C ARG A 85 8.35 -0.53 -0.78
N ILE A 86 8.53 -0.04 0.45
CA ILE A 86 7.46 0.06 1.43
C ILE A 86 7.28 1.53 1.79
N VAL A 87 6.05 2.02 1.63
CA VAL A 87 5.65 3.35 2.07
C VAL A 87 4.58 3.16 3.13
N THR A 88 4.72 3.81 4.28
CA THR A 88 3.75 3.71 5.37
C THR A 88 2.84 4.93 5.40
N GLY A 89 1.76 4.83 6.16
CA GLY A 89 0.77 5.89 6.25
C GLY A 89 -0.29 5.81 5.16
N LEU A 90 -0.62 4.60 4.71
CA LEU A 90 -1.60 4.36 3.65
C LEU A 90 -2.84 5.24 3.82
N ASN A 91 -3.08 6.06 2.83
CA ASN A 91 -4.31 6.84 2.73
C ASN A 91 -4.76 6.89 1.27
N LEU A 92 -5.97 7.37 1.05
CA LEU A 92 -6.57 7.38 -0.27
C LEU A 92 -5.82 8.29 -1.28
N PRO A 93 -5.41 9.52 -0.92
CA PRO A 93 -4.62 10.34 -1.85
C PRO A 93 -3.34 9.66 -2.33
N MET A 94 -2.63 8.97 -1.44
CA MET A 94 -1.45 8.18 -1.77
C MET A 94 -1.74 7.16 -2.86
N LEU A 95 -2.78 6.36 -2.65
CA LEU A 95 -3.13 5.29 -3.58
C LEU A 95 -3.62 5.83 -4.92
N LEU A 96 -4.46 6.85 -4.91
CA LEU A 96 -4.98 7.43 -6.14
C LEU A 96 -3.86 7.93 -7.06
N GLU A 97 -2.86 8.62 -6.50
CA GLU A 97 -1.75 9.13 -7.30
C GLU A 97 -0.92 8.00 -7.92
N VAL A 98 -0.65 6.95 -7.17
CA VAL A 98 0.10 5.81 -7.68
C VAL A 98 -0.66 5.10 -8.81
N LEU A 99 -1.98 4.96 -8.67
CA LEU A 99 -2.79 4.23 -9.64
C LEU A 99 -2.92 4.94 -10.99
N VAL A 100 -2.77 6.26 -11.03
CA VAL A 100 -2.91 7.04 -12.28
C VAL A 100 -1.56 7.39 -12.90
N ARG A 101 -0.48 6.86 -12.38
CA ARG A 101 0.88 7.14 -12.87
C ARG A 101 1.62 5.86 -13.23
N ASP A 102 2.50 6.00 -14.21
CA ASP A 102 3.52 4.99 -14.53
C ASP A 102 4.87 5.53 -14.08
N GLY A 103 5.79 4.63 -13.79
CA GLY A 103 7.12 4.99 -13.36
C GLY A 103 7.86 3.77 -12.85
N ASP A 104 9.14 3.94 -12.55
CA ASP A 104 9.88 2.88 -11.89
C ASP A 104 9.49 2.80 -10.40
N LEU A 105 9.96 1.76 -9.72
CA LEU A 105 9.56 1.49 -8.34
C LEU A 105 9.95 2.63 -7.40
N ASP A 106 11.16 3.21 -7.56
CA ASP A 106 11.61 4.31 -6.70
C ASP A 106 10.79 5.58 -6.95
N GLU A 107 10.45 5.86 -8.20
CA GLU A 107 9.59 6.99 -8.55
C GLU A 107 8.20 6.84 -7.95
N LEU A 108 7.61 5.65 -8.06
CA LEU A 108 6.28 5.38 -7.48
C LEU A 108 6.29 5.48 -5.96
N ALA A 109 7.34 4.99 -5.30
CA ALA A 109 7.47 5.11 -3.85
C ALA A 109 7.56 6.58 -3.41
N ALA A 110 8.37 7.38 -4.10
CA ALA A 110 8.50 8.81 -3.81
C ALA A 110 7.17 9.54 -4.04
N LEU A 111 6.47 9.20 -5.11
CA LEU A 111 5.16 9.78 -5.42
C LEU A 111 4.14 9.44 -4.34
N ALA A 112 4.10 8.19 -3.90
CA ALA A 112 3.20 7.75 -2.83
C ALA A 112 3.44 8.55 -1.55
N GLN A 113 4.71 8.69 -1.15
CA GLN A 113 5.06 9.44 0.05
C GLN A 113 4.63 10.91 -0.05
N SER A 114 4.92 11.55 -1.16
CA SER A 114 4.59 12.96 -1.39
C SER A 114 3.07 13.18 -1.43
N ALA A 115 2.36 12.36 -2.18
CA ALA A 115 0.91 12.47 -2.31
C ALA A 115 0.19 12.17 -1.00
N GLY A 116 0.68 11.17 -0.26
CA GLY A 116 0.13 10.83 1.05
C GLY A 116 0.24 11.96 2.04
N LYS A 117 1.41 12.57 2.13
CA LYS A 117 1.63 13.74 2.98
C LYS A 117 0.77 14.93 2.53
N GLY A 118 0.72 15.17 1.23
CA GLY A 118 -0.03 16.27 0.64
C GLY A 118 -1.54 16.15 0.81
N GLY A 119 -2.03 14.96 1.08
CA GLY A 119 -3.45 14.72 1.31
C GLY A 119 -3.94 15.02 2.73
N VAL A 120 -3.03 15.35 3.64
CA VAL A 120 -3.38 15.70 5.02
C VAL A 120 -3.45 17.22 5.13
N LEU A 121 -4.65 17.75 5.12
CA LEU A 121 -4.91 19.19 5.07
C LEU A 121 -5.95 19.57 6.12
N THR A 122 -5.78 20.76 6.69
CA THR A 122 -6.87 21.38 7.44
C THR A 122 -7.71 22.19 6.45
N GLU A 123 -8.95 21.79 6.26
CA GLU A 123 -9.83 22.47 5.32
C GLU A 123 -10.24 23.85 5.86
N PRO A 124 -10.33 24.87 5.01
CA PRO A 124 -10.79 26.17 5.46
C PRO A 124 -12.27 26.13 5.85
N VAL A 125 -12.61 26.87 6.90
CA VAL A 125 -14.00 27.03 7.29
C VAL A 125 -14.69 27.97 6.30
N LEU A 126 -15.80 27.51 5.74
CA LEU A 126 -16.57 28.33 4.82
C LEU A 126 -17.34 29.39 5.62
N THR A 127 -17.26 30.63 5.14
CA THR A 127 -17.99 31.75 5.72
C THR A 127 -19.12 32.16 4.82
N ARG A 128 -20.15 32.72 5.44
CA ARG A 128 -21.31 33.23 4.71
C ARG A 128 -21.24 34.73 4.56
#